data_2729772a5071b3aa5a392689dab05370
#
_entry.id   2729772a5071b3aa5a392689dab05370
#
_cell.length_a   1.000
_cell.length_b   1.000
_cell.length_c   1.000
_cell.angle_alpha   90.00
_cell.angle_beta   90.00
_cell.angle_gamma   90.00
#
_symmetry.space_group_name_H-M   'P 1'
#
loop_
_entity.id
_entity.type
_entity.pdbx_description
1 polymer ?
#
loop_
_entity_poly.entity_id
_entity_poly.type
_entity_poly.pdbx_seq_one_letter_code
_entity_poly.pdbx_strand_id
1 'polypeptide(L)'
;MSCILHIETSTSACSVAVSEDGQNVFKKEDLNGPSHAVSLGVFVDEALSFADSHAMPLDAVAVSCGPGSYTGLRIGVSMAKGVCYGRNLPLIGLPTLKVQCVPVLLYHDELPEDALLCPMIDARRMEVYAAVYDRALKPVRDIAADIVDENSYQEFLDRQPVYF
;
A
#
# COMPACT_ATOMS: atom_id res chain seq x y z
N MET A 1 2.37 21.79 7.45
CA MET A 1 1.51 21.12 6.45
C MET A 1 2.37 20.11 5.73
N SER A 2 1.92 18.87 5.60
CA SER A 2 2.66 17.81 4.89
C SER A 2 1.92 17.46 3.59
N CYS A 3 2.62 17.55 2.45
CA CYS A 3 2.08 17.23 1.14
C CYS A 3 2.83 16.03 0.55
N ILE A 4 2.13 14.93 0.28
CA ILE A 4 2.73 13.66 -0.13
C ILE A 4 2.09 13.15 -1.43
N LEU A 5 2.93 12.78 -2.39
CA LEU A 5 2.52 12.02 -3.57
C LEU A 5 2.51 10.53 -3.23
N HIS A 6 1.41 9.85 -3.48
CA HIS A 6 1.23 8.42 -3.24
C HIS A 6 1.14 7.67 -4.57
N ILE A 7 1.85 6.54 -4.67
CA ILE A 7 1.84 5.64 -5.83
C ILE A 7 1.53 4.23 -5.37
N GLU A 8 0.48 3.61 -5.95
CA GLU A 8 0.08 2.25 -5.65
C GLU A 8 -0.03 1.42 -6.93
N THR A 9 0.75 0.36 -7.01
CA THR A 9 0.83 -0.55 -8.16
C THR A 9 1.07 -2.00 -7.76
N SER A 10 0.84 -2.33 -6.48
CA SER A 10 1.13 -3.67 -5.94
C SER A 10 0.14 -4.74 -6.37
N THR A 11 -1.04 -4.34 -6.87
CA THR A 11 -2.10 -5.23 -7.35
C THR A 11 -2.37 -5.04 -8.84
N SER A 12 -3.53 -5.46 -9.35
CA SER A 12 -3.98 -5.13 -10.71
C SER A 12 -4.41 -3.68 -10.87
N ALA A 13 -4.79 -3.03 -9.79
CA ALA A 13 -5.15 -1.62 -9.78
C ALA A 13 -3.91 -0.72 -9.87
N CYS A 14 -4.04 0.40 -10.58
CA CYS A 14 -3.05 1.47 -10.66
C CYS A 14 -3.66 2.74 -10.09
N SER A 15 -3.05 3.32 -9.06
CA SER A 15 -3.54 4.58 -8.51
C SER A 15 -2.42 5.53 -8.11
N VAL A 16 -2.73 6.82 -8.21
CA VAL A 16 -1.90 7.94 -7.77
C VAL A 16 -2.77 8.92 -7.00
N ALA A 17 -2.27 9.43 -5.90
CA ALA A 17 -2.96 10.43 -5.10
C ALA A 17 -1.99 11.50 -4.58
N VAL A 18 -2.51 12.68 -4.28
CA VAL A 18 -1.82 13.70 -3.50
C VAL A 18 -2.62 13.91 -2.22
N SER A 19 -1.96 13.87 -1.08
CA SER A 19 -2.56 14.22 0.20
C SER A 19 -1.91 15.45 0.81
N GLU A 20 -2.72 16.29 1.45
CA GLU A 20 -2.29 17.41 2.28
C GLU A 20 -2.80 17.19 3.70
N ASP A 21 -1.89 17.16 4.67
CA ASP A 21 -2.19 16.90 6.09
C ASP A 21 -3.11 15.68 6.32
N GLY A 22 -2.86 14.59 5.56
CA GLY A 22 -3.60 13.34 5.62
C GLY A 22 -4.93 13.33 4.87
N GLN A 23 -5.33 14.45 4.25
CA GLN A 23 -6.54 14.53 3.44
C GLN A 23 -6.21 14.37 1.95
N ASN A 24 -6.97 13.52 1.25
CA ASN A 24 -6.82 13.33 -0.18
C ASN A 24 -7.34 14.57 -0.93
N VAL A 25 -6.45 15.26 -1.66
CA VAL A 25 -6.79 16.47 -2.44
C VAL A 25 -6.79 16.20 -3.95
N PHE A 26 -6.14 15.13 -4.38
CA PHE A 26 -6.14 14.65 -5.77
C PHE A 26 -6.08 13.12 -5.79
N LYS A 27 -6.84 12.49 -6.70
CA LYS A 27 -6.77 11.04 -6.91
C LYS A 27 -7.06 10.69 -8.36
N LYS A 28 -6.28 9.77 -8.91
CA LYS A 28 -6.53 9.05 -10.17
C LYS A 28 -6.35 7.56 -9.95
N GLU A 29 -7.23 6.77 -10.54
CA GLU A 29 -7.15 5.31 -10.44
C GLU A 29 -7.67 4.63 -11.70
N ASP A 30 -7.08 3.48 -12.01
CA ASP A 30 -7.55 2.55 -13.03
C ASP A 30 -7.67 1.16 -12.41
N LEU A 31 -8.88 0.65 -12.34
CA LEU A 31 -9.25 -0.63 -11.75
C LEU A 31 -9.48 -1.73 -12.81
N ASN A 32 -9.36 -1.39 -14.11
CA ASN A 32 -9.77 -2.27 -15.19
C ASN A 32 -8.72 -3.32 -15.61
N GLY A 33 -7.63 -3.45 -14.86
CA GLY A 33 -6.62 -4.48 -15.15
C GLY A 33 -5.19 -3.93 -15.21
N PRO A 34 -4.21 -4.72 -15.62
CA PRO A 34 -2.81 -4.39 -15.52
C PRO A 34 -2.38 -3.30 -16.53
N SER A 35 -2.78 -2.06 -16.26
CA SER A 35 -2.50 -0.87 -17.08
C SER A 35 -1.32 -0.03 -16.58
N HIS A 36 -0.57 -0.50 -15.57
CA HIS A 36 0.47 0.29 -14.89
C HIS A 36 1.47 0.96 -15.84
N ALA A 37 1.91 0.24 -16.89
CA ALA A 37 2.87 0.78 -17.84
C ALA A 37 2.32 1.95 -18.69
N VAL A 38 1.00 1.99 -18.88
CA VAL A 38 0.33 3.02 -19.72
C VAL A 38 -0.19 4.16 -18.85
N SER A 39 -0.87 3.82 -17.74
CA SER A 39 -1.63 4.79 -16.95
C SER A 39 -0.79 5.53 -15.92
N LEU A 40 0.22 4.86 -15.32
CA LEU A 40 0.96 5.44 -14.19
C LEU A 40 1.66 6.75 -14.55
N GLY A 41 2.33 6.80 -15.71
CA GLY A 41 3.05 8.00 -16.14
C GLY A 41 2.11 9.21 -16.28
N VAL A 42 0.94 8.99 -16.88
CA VAL A 42 -0.08 10.03 -17.06
C VAL A 42 -0.63 10.49 -15.71
N PHE A 43 -0.96 9.55 -14.81
CA PHE A 43 -1.50 9.90 -13.49
C PHE A 43 -0.50 10.66 -12.62
N VAL A 44 0.78 10.29 -12.69
CA VAL A 44 1.85 11.00 -11.97
C VAL A 44 2.03 12.40 -12.53
N ASP A 45 2.05 12.57 -13.86
CA ASP A 45 2.17 13.89 -14.50
C ASP A 45 1.00 14.81 -14.12
N GLU A 46 -0.24 14.30 -14.16
CA GLU A 46 -1.43 15.04 -13.72
C GLU A 46 -1.36 15.40 -12.23
N ALA A 47 -0.89 14.49 -11.36
CA ALA A 47 -0.76 14.74 -9.92
C ALA A 47 0.30 15.82 -9.63
N LEU A 48 1.45 15.78 -10.32
CA LEU A 48 2.50 16.77 -10.20
C LEU A 48 2.04 18.14 -10.72
N SER A 49 1.35 18.17 -11.86
CA SER A 49 0.76 19.39 -12.42
C SER A 49 -0.30 19.99 -11.50
N PHE A 50 -1.12 19.14 -10.86
CA PHE A 50 -2.08 19.58 -9.86
C PHE A 50 -1.38 20.25 -8.68
N ALA A 51 -0.38 19.59 -8.08
CA ALA A 51 0.36 20.12 -6.94
C ALA A 51 1.03 21.46 -7.28
N ASP A 52 1.69 21.56 -8.45
CA ASP A 52 2.38 22.75 -8.89
C ASP A 52 1.40 23.92 -9.14
N SER A 53 0.24 23.66 -9.78
CA SER A 53 -0.77 24.69 -10.07
C SER A 53 -1.49 25.23 -8.85
N HIS A 54 -1.53 24.45 -7.76
CA HIS A 54 -2.15 24.84 -6.48
C HIS A 54 -1.12 25.34 -5.46
N ALA A 55 0.13 25.53 -5.87
CA ALA A 55 1.23 25.96 -5.00
C ALA A 55 1.41 25.05 -3.75
N MET A 56 1.26 23.74 -3.97
CA MET A 56 1.40 22.70 -2.95
C MET A 56 2.76 22.00 -3.11
N PRO A 57 3.84 22.46 -2.45
CA PRO A 57 5.13 21.82 -2.56
C PRO A 57 5.08 20.43 -1.93
N LEU A 58 5.49 19.41 -2.70
CA LEU A 58 5.57 18.05 -2.20
C LEU A 58 6.74 17.90 -1.20
N ASP A 59 6.49 17.26 -0.08
CA ASP A 59 7.50 16.94 0.94
C ASP A 59 8.10 15.54 0.74
N ALA A 60 7.36 14.60 0.15
CA ALA A 60 7.81 13.23 -0.07
C ALA A 60 7.01 12.53 -1.17
N VAL A 61 7.54 11.38 -1.61
CA VAL A 61 6.79 10.40 -2.41
C VAL A 61 6.67 9.11 -1.61
N ALA A 62 5.45 8.59 -1.45
CA ALA A 62 5.16 7.31 -0.82
C ALA A 62 4.80 6.27 -1.88
N VAL A 63 5.31 5.04 -1.74
CA VAL A 63 5.04 3.94 -2.66
C VAL A 63 4.94 2.62 -1.93
N SER A 64 4.01 1.75 -2.32
CA SER A 64 3.99 0.36 -1.87
C SER A 64 5.21 -0.38 -2.42
N CYS A 65 5.97 -1.02 -1.51
CA CYS A 65 7.23 -1.68 -1.84
C CYS A 65 7.16 -3.21 -1.81
N GLY A 66 5.96 -3.78 -1.68
CA GLY A 66 5.71 -5.22 -1.69
C GLY A 66 5.25 -5.80 -0.34
N PRO A 67 4.83 -7.06 -0.38
CA PRO A 67 4.68 -7.94 -1.52
C PRO A 67 3.56 -7.54 -2.47
N GLY A 68 3.52 -8.15 -3.68
CA GLY A 68 2.47 -7.90 -4.68
C GLY A 68 2.93 -8.20 -6.10
N SER A 69 2.25 -7.62 -7.07
CA SER A 69 2.57 -7.75 -8.49
C SER A 69 4.02 -7.37 -8.80
N TYR A 70 4.84 -8.35 -9.19
CA TYR A 70 6.26 -8.15 -9.49
C TYR A 70 6.49 -7.03 -10.53
N THR A 71 5.75 -7.05 -11.63
CA THR A 71 5.85 -6.04 -12.68
C THR A 71 5.32 -4.69 -12.19
N GLY A 72 4.16 -4.68 -11.52
CA GLY A 72 3.55 -3.46 -10.99
C GLY A 72 4.48 -2.75 -10.00
N LEU A 73 5.01 -3.47 -9.02
CA LEU A 73 5.94 -2.93 -8.03
C LEU A 73 7.21 -2.34 -8.66
N ARG A 74 7.77 -2.99 -9.68
CA ARG A 74 8.95 -2.46 -10.39
C ARG A 74 8.65 -1.15 -11.11
N ILE A 75 7.49 -1.06 -11.77
CA ILE A 75 7.05 0.15 -12.45
C ILE A 75 6.81 1.27 -11.43
N GLY A 76 6.04 1.01 -10.37
CA GLY A 76 5.71 1.99 -9.34
C GLY A 76 6.94 2.51 -8.59
N VAL A 77 7.81 1.61 -8.11
CA VAL A 77 9.03 2.00 -7.39
C VAL A 77 10.00 2.74 -8.29
N SER A 78 10.14 2.36 -9.57
CA SER A 78 10.99 3.08 -10.52
C SER A 78 10.47 4.48 -10.79
N MET A 79 9.16 4.65 -10.96
CA MET A 79 8.51 5.95 -11.11
C MET A 79 8.72 6.82 -9.87
N ALA A 80 8.45 6.28 -8.68
CA ALA A 80 8.65 6.99 -7.42
C ALA A 80 10.09 7.48 -7.24
N LYS A 81 11.08 6.62 -7.52
CA LYS A 81 12.50 6.99 -7.50
C LYS A 81 12.83 8.08 -8.52
N GLY A 82 12.27 8.02 -9.72
CA GLY A 82 12.46 9.03 -10.76
C GLY A 82 11.94 10.41 -10.32
N VAL A 83 10.74 10.45 -9.74
CA VAL A 83 10.16 11.69 -9.19
C VAL A 83 11.00 12.23 -8.04
N CYS A 84 11.38 11.35 -7.08
CA CYS A 84 12.22 11.74 -5.95
C CYS A 84 13.56 12.33 -6.41
N TYR A 85 14.21 11.69 -7.37
CA TYR A 85 15.48 12.18 -7.92
C TYR A 85 15.32 13.53 -8.64
N GLY A 86 14.30 13.64 -9.50
CA GLY A 86 14.07 14.86 -10.29
C GLY A 86 13.64 16.08 -9.47
N ARG A 87 12.95 15.85 -8.34
CA ARG A 87 12.45 16.92 -7.46
C ARG A 87 13.21 17.02 -6.12
N ASN A 88 14.26 16.24 -5.93
CA ASN A 88 15.04 16.18 -4.69
C ASN A 88 14.18 15.91 -3.45
N LEU A 89 13.27 14.91 -3.55
CA LEU A 89 12.33 14.53 -2.49
C LEU A 89 12.74 13.22 -1.84
N PRO A 90 12.44 13.02 -0.55
CA PRO A 90 12.61 11.72 0.11
C PRO A 90 11.57 10.70 -0.41
N LEU A 91 11.97 9.42 -0.42
CA LEU A 91 11.13 8.28 -0.76
C LEU A 91 10.70 7.53 0.49
N ILE A 92 9.39 7.28 0.62
CA ILE A 92 8.79 6.49 1.68
C ILE A 92 8.32 5.16 1.10
N GLY A 93 8.99 4.06 1.46
CA GLY A 93 8.55 2.71 1.10
C GLY A 93 7.60 2.15 2.16
N LEU A 94 6.40 1.70 1.75
CA LEU A 94 5.41 1.13 2.64
C LEU A 94 5.19 -0.36 2.31
N PRO A 95 5.29 -1.28 3.30
CA PRO A 95 4.93 -2.67 3.09
C PRO A 95 3.45 -2.79 2.68
N THR A 96 3.17 -3.45 1.55
CA THR A 96 1.81 -3.53 0.99
C THR A 96 0.82 -4.14 1.97
N LEU A 97 1.20 -5.22 2.67
CA LEU A 97 0.34 -5.87 3.65
C LEU A 97 -0.02 -4.94 4.82
N LYS A 98 0.92 -4.09 5.24
CA LYS A 98 0.65 -3.09 6.27
C LYS A 98 -0.36 -2.03 5.78
N VAL A 99 -0.24 -1.60 4.52
CA VAL A 99 -1.18 -0.64 3.91
C VAL A 99 -2.59 -1.23 3.85
N GLN A 100 -2.74 -2.53 3.58
CA GLN A 100 -4.05 -3.22 3.58
C GLN A 100 -4.74 -3.22 4.94
N CYS A 101 -4.01 -3.20 6.04
CA CYS A 101 -4.60 -3.13 7.38
C CYS A 101 -5.23 -1.77 7.70
N VAL A 102 -4.77 -0.69 7.07
CA VAL A 102 -5.19 0.68 7.41
C VAL A 102 -6.70 0.90 7.21
N PRO A 103 -7.33 0.53 6.08
CA PRO A 103 -8.78 0.66 5.93
C PRO A 103 -9.57 -0.10 6.99
N VAL A 104 -9.12 -1.31 7.35
CA VAL A 104 -9.78 -2.11 8.39
C VAL A 104 -9.78 -1.35 9.73
N LEU A 105 -8.64 -0.79 10.12
CA LEU A 105 -8.53 -0.01 11.35
C LEU A 105 -9.31 1.31 11.33
N LEU A 106 -9.54 1.89 10.15
CA LEU A 106 -10.26 3.16 10.01
C LEU A 106 -11.78 2.99 9.95
N TYR A 107 -12.28 1.86 9.44
CA TYR A 107 -13.70 1.67 9.15
C TYR A 107 -14.38 0.63 10.04
N HIS A 108 -13.64 -0.06 10.91
CA HIS A 108 -14.16 -1.09 11.82
C HIS A 108 -13.87 -0.74 13.28
N ASP A 109 -14.65 0.17 13.83
CA ASP A 109 -14.53 0.62 15.24
C ASP A 109 -14.83 -0.50 16.24
N GLU A 110 -15.53 -1.57 15.80
CA GLU A 110 -15.91 -2.73 16.61
C GLU A 110 -14.76 -3.73 16.86
N LEU A 111 -13.60 -3.53 16.26
CA LEU A 111 -12.46 -4.44 16.45
C LEU A 111 -12.02 -4.49 17.92
N PRO A 112 -11.92 -5.69 18.54
CA PRO A 112 -11.37 -5.84 19.89
C PRO A 112 -9.98 -5.22 20.03
N GLU A 113 -9.63 -4.78 21.24
CA GLU A 113 -8.32 -4.16 21.49
C GLU A 113 -7.14 -5.11 21.24
N ASP A 114 -7.35 -6.39 21.45
CA ASP A 114 -6.39 -7.47 21.25
C ASP A 114 -6.45 -8.12 19.85
N ALA A 115 -7.27 -7.57 18.95
CA ALA A 115 -7.40 -8.10 17.59
C ALA A 115 -6.07 -8.11 16.83
N LEU A 116 -5.81 -9.20 16.13
CA LEU A 116 -4.75 -9.31 15.13
C LEU A 116 -5.30 -9.14 13.73
N LEU A 117 -4.51 -8.51 12.86
CA LEU A 117 -4.79 -8.35 11.44
C LEU A 117 -3.84 -9.24 10.64
N CYS A 118 -4.39 -10.09 9.79
CA CYS A 118 -3.64 -11.01 8.94
C CYS A 118 -3.93 -10.73 7.46
N PRO A 119 -3.42 -9.63 6.90
CA PRO A 119 -3.57 -9.32 5.48
C PRO A 119 -2.89 -10.37 4.61
N MET A 120 -3.52 -10.68 3.48
CA MET A 120 -3.03 -11.68 2.54
C MET A 120 -3.06 -11.16 1.10
N ILE A 121 -2.04 -11.52 0.32
CA ILE A 121 -1.97 -11.29 -1.13
C ILE A 121 -1.62 -12.60 -1.81
N ASP A 122 -2.31 -12.93 -2.90
CA ASP A 122 -2.00 -14.09 -3.73
C ASP A 122 -0.53 -14.08 -4.19
N ALA A 123 0.23 -15.09 -3.80
CA ALA A 123 1.62 -15.31 -4.19
C ALA A 123 1.74 -16.27 -5.38
N ARG A 124 0.61 -16.72 -5.95
CA ARG A 124 0.46 -17.77 -6.96
C ARG A 124 0.81 -19.16 -6.39
N ARG A 125 0.57 -20.22 -7.21
CA ARG A 125 0.93 -21.62 -6.90
C ARG A 125 0.35 -22.13 -5.57
N MET A 126 -0.87 -21.70 -5.22
CA MET A 126 -1.54 -22.04 -3.95
C MET A 126 -0.85 -21.47 -2.70
N GLU A 127 -0.09 -20.39 -2.86
CA GLU A 127 0.54 -19.68 -1.76
C GLU A 127 -0.03 -18.26 -1.62
N VAL A 128 0.07 -17.72 -0.40
CA VAL A 128 -0.23 -16.32 -0.10
C VAL A 128 0.98 -15.67 0.55
N TYR A 129 1.22 -14.42 0.25
CA TYR A 129 2.04 -13.58 1.12
C TYR A 129 1.18 -13.11 2.27
N ALA A 130 1.55 -13.44 3.50
CA ALA A 130 0.86 -13.04 4.70
C ALA A 130 1.82 -12.51 5.76
N ALA A 131 1.28 -11.69 6.65
CA ALA A 131 1.93 -11.23 7.87
C ALA A 131 0.87 -11.13 8.96
N VAL A 132 1.28 -11.03 10.21
CA VAL A 132 0.35 -10.78 11.32
C VAL A 132 0.77 -9.49 12.03
N TYR A 133 -0.17 -8.57 12.18
CA TYR A 133 0.02 -7.29 12.85
C TYR A 133 -0.93 -7.13 14.03
N ASP A 134 -0.48 -6.41 15.06
CA ASP A 134 -1.38 -5.87 16.07
C ASP A 134 -2.12 -4.62 15.55
N ARG A 135 -3.03 -4.05 16.33
CA ARG A 135 -3.78 -2.83 15.98
C ARG A 135 -2.90 -1.58 15.83
N ALA A 136 -1.70 -1.58 16.41
CA ALA A 136 -0.71 -0.52 16.23
C ALA A 136 0.15 -0.73 14.96
N LEU A 137 -0.19 -1.71 14.13
CA LEU A 137 0.55 -2.13 12.93
C LEU A 137 1.99 -2.56 13.23
N LYS A 138 2.23 -3.03 14.45
CA LYS A 138 3.49 -3.65 14.83
C LYS A 138 3.47 -5.13 14.40
N PRO A 139 4.52 -5.63 13.73
CA PRO A 139 4.54 -7.02 13.28
C PRO A 139 4.61 -7.97 14.48
N VAL A 140 3.65 -8.91 14.54
CA VAL A 140 3.62 -10.07 15.44
C VAL A 140 4.25 -11.27 14.75
N ARG A 141 4.06 -11.36 13.43
CA ARG A 141 4.72 -12.30 12.53
C ARG A 141 5.14 -11.57 11.26
N ASP A 142 6.39 -11.75 10.86
CA ASP A 142 6.95 -11.16 9.65
C ASP A 142 6.31 -11.75 8.39
N ILE A 143 6.46 -11.03 7.27
CA ILE A 143 5.94 -11.42 5.96
C ILE A 143 6.59 -12.74 5.52
N ALA A 144 5.77 -13.71 5.15
CA ALA A 144 6.18 -14.99 4.59
C ALA A 144 5.26 -15.41 3.43
N ALA A 145 5.73 -16.33 2.61
CA ALA A 145 4.89 -17.04 1.65
C ALA A 145 4.39 -18.32 2.32
N ASP A 146 3.08 -18.46 2.44
CA ASP A 146 2.43 -19.55 3.16
C ASP A 146 1.52 -20.35 2.23
N ILE A 147 1.56 -21.67 2.35
CA ILE A 147 0.50 -22.54 1.85
C ILE A 147 -0.56 -22.59 2.96
N VAL A 148 -1.76 -22.08 2.67
CA VAL A 148 -2.84 -22.00 3.67
C VAL A 148 -3.61 -23.31 3.68
N ASP A 149 -3.72 -23.91 4.86
CA ASP A 149 -4.52 -25.11 5.16
C ASP A 149 -5.42 -24.88 6.39
N GLU A 150 -6.12 -25.93 6.82
CA GLU A 150 -7.05 -25.90 7.96
C GLU A 150 -6.37 -25.64 9.31
N ASN A 151 -5.05 -25.82 9.41
CA ASN A 151 -4.27 -25.61 10.64
C ASN A 151 -3.47 -24.29 10.60
N SER A 152 -3.51 -23.61 9.48
CA SER A 152 -2.76 -22.35 9.31
C SER A 152 -3.26 -21.29 10.28
N TYR A 153 -2.31 -20.60 10.90
CA TYR A 153 -2.55 -19.53 11.89
C TYR A 153 -3.24 -19.96 13.18
N GLN A 154 -3.40 -21.27 13.45
CA GLN A 154 -4.06 -21.80 14.66
C GLN A 154 -3.43 -21.25 15.95
N GLU A 155 -2.11 -21.09 15.98
CA GLU A 155 -1.38 -20.52 17.13
C GLU A 155 -1.83 -19.11 17.53
N PHE A 156 -2.36 -18.32 16.57
CA PHE A 156 -2.94 -17.00 16.82
C PHE A 156 -4.42 -17.11 17.14
N LEU A 157 -5.16 -17.92 16.38
CA LEU A 157 -6.61 -18.12 16.53
C LEU A 157 -6.99 -18.67 17.93
N ASP A 158 -6.14 -19.50 18.52
CA ASP A 158 -6.36 -20.06 19.85
C ASP A 158 -6.19 -19.02 20.97
N ARG A 159 -5.57 -17.88 20.69
CA ARG A 159 -5.21 -16.89 21.71
C ARG A 159 -6.05 -15.64 21.65
N GLN A 160 -6.39 -15.17 20.45
CA GLN A 160 -7.06 -13.89 20.27
C GLN A 160 -7.75 -13.81 18.90
N PRO A 161 -8.69 -12.86 18.71
CA PRO A 161 -9.37 -12.68 17.44
C PRO A 161 -8.40 -12.32 16.31
N VAL A 162 -8.48 -13.04 15.18
CA VAL A 162 -7.68 -12.78 13.97
C VAL A 162 -8.61 -12.40 12.84
N TYR A 163 -8.32 -11.28 12.17
CA TYR A 163 -9.05 -10.77 11.01
C TYR A 163 -8.20 -10.92 9.75
N PHE A 164 -8.77 -11.61 8.75
CA PHE A 164 -8.12 -11.93 7.49
C PHE A 164 -8.58 -11.01 6.37
#